data_42d354582df7431752e8be24f9f008ba
#
_entry.id   42d354582df7431752e8be24f9f008ba
#
_cell.length_a   1.000
_cell.length_b   1.000
_cell.length_c   1.000
_cell.angle_alpha   90.00
_cell.angle_beta   90.00
_cell.angle_gamma   90.00
#
_symmetry.space_group_name_H-M   'P 1'
#
loop_
_entity.id
_entity.type
_entity.pdbx_description
1 polymer ?
#
loop_
_entity_poly.entity_id
_entity_poly.type
_entity_poly.pdbx_seq_one_letter_code
_entity_poly.pdbx_strand_id
1 'polypeptide(L)' 'MGIKVVGYKEARKEYFDALKSRHERSLTYWIRLRQGCSIHEGYEIDEKCRAHGAAIQYCEDAIKALEMMEEVEHD' A
#
# COMPACT_ATOMS: atom_id res chain seq x y z
N MET A 1 9.38 -28.66 -5.19
CA MET A 1 8.88 -27.58 -5.56
C MET A 1 8.02 -26.85 -4.63
N GLY A 2 7.80 -27.31 -3.47
CA GLY A 2 7.05 -26.60 -2.49
C GLY A 2 7.68 -25.27 -2.14
N ILE A 3 8.92 -25.15 -2.46
CA ILE A 3 9.61 -23.95 -2.18
C ILE A 3 8.95 -22.78 -2.80
N LYS A 4 8.39 -22.97 -3.97
CA LYS A 4 7.80 -21.87 -4.66
C LYS A 4 6.59 -21.34 -3.98
N VAL A 5 5.87 -22.16 -3.27
CA VAL A 5 4.67 -21.71 -2.59
C VAL A 5 5.01 -20.76 -1.49
N VAL A 6 6.01 -21.09 -0.69
CA VAL A 6 6.42 -20.24 0.40
C VAL A 6 6.99 -18.95 -0.16
N GLY A 7 7.78 -19.08 -1.22
CA GLY A 7 8.35 -17.91 -1.85
C GLY A 7 7.30 -16.98 -2.42
N TYR A 8 6.20 -17.56 -2.90
CA TYR A 8 5.14 -16.75 -3.48
C TYR A 8 4.54 -15.81 -2.40
N LYS A 9 4.24 -16.35 -1.23
CA LYS A 9 3.64 -15.54 -0.18
C LYS A 9 4.59 -14.42 0.24
N GLU A 10 5.86 -14.76 0.43
CA GLU A 10 6.84 -13.75 0.82
C GLU A 10 7.01 -12.70 -0.27
N ALA A 11 7.08 -13.12 -1.51
CA ALA A 11 7.27 -12.19 -2.61
C ALA A 11 6.07 -11.25 -2.72
N ARG A 12 4.86 -11.77 -2.54
CA ARG A 12 3.70 -10.91 -2.62
C ARG A 12 3.66 -9.91 -1.48
N LYS A 13 4.05 -10.34 -0.28
CA LYS A 13 4.08 -9.43 0.85
C LYS A 13 5.10 -8.32 0.60
N GLU A 14 6.26 -8.67 0.07
CA GLU A 14 7.28 -7.67 -0.23
C GLU A 14 6.78 -6.69 -1.27
N TYR A 15 6.07 -7.19 -2.27
CA TYR A 15 5.52 -6.33 -3.30
C TYR A 15 4.56 -5.30 -2.70
N PHE A 16 3.65 -5.76 -1.85
CA PHE A 16 2.68 -4.85 -1.26
C PHE A 16 3.32 -3.91 -0.25
N ASP A 17 4.36 -4.38 0.47
CA ASP A 17 5.07 -3.51 1.39
C ASP A 17 5.76 -2.39 0.61
N ALA A 18 6.39 -2.71 -0.50
CA ALA A 18 7.07 -1.70 -1.31
C ALA A 18 6.07 -0.73 -1.90
N LEU A 19 4.94 -1.24 -2.37
CA LEU A 19 3.92 -0.40 -2.96
C LEU A 19 3.33 0.53 -1.90
N LYS A 20 3.08 0.01 -0.71
CA LYS A 20 2.57 0.80 0.39
C LYS A 20 3.55 1.92 0.74
N SER A 21 4.83 1.60 0.82
CA SER A 21 5.83 2.61 1.14
C SER A 21 5.87 3.72 0.11
N ARG A 22 5.72 3.37 -1.15
CA ARG A 22 5.70 4.36 -2.20
C ARG A 22 4.51 5.30 -2.05
N HIS A 23 3.35 4.73 -1.75
CA HIS A 23 2.17 5.56 -1.57
C HIS A 23 2.29 6.42 -0.32
N GLU A 24 2.92 5.91 0.73
CA GLU A 24 3.11 6.69 1.94
C GLU A 24 4.01 7.89 1.68
N ARG A 25 5.05 7.70 0.88
CA ARG A 25 5.92 8.83 0.54
C ARG A 25 5.19 9.85 -0.31
N SER A 26 4.41 9.39 -1.27
CA SER A 26 3.64 10.29 -2.10
C SER A 26 2.62 11.03 -1.26
N LEU A 27 1.99 10.34 -0.33
CA LEU A 27 1.01 10.97 0.53
C LEU A 27 1.66 12.06 1.37
N THR A 28 2.83 11.79 1.94
CA THR A 28 3.55 12.78 2.72
C THR A 28 3.86 14.02 1.88
N TYR A 29 4.27 13.80 0.64
CA TYR A 29 4.56 14.88 -0.28
C TYR A 29 3.32 15.74 -0.50
N TRP A 30 2.18 15.11 -0.77
CA TRP A 30 0.95 15.85 -1.04
C TRP A 30 0.43 16.55 0.20
N ILE A 31 0.60 15.96 1.37
CA ILE A 31 0.18 16.60 2.61
C ILE A 31 0.98 17.86 2.83
N ARG A 32 2.28 17.81 2.59
CA ARG A 32 3.12 18.99 2.75
C ARG A 32 2.71 20.07 1.76
N LEU A 33 2.45 19.68 0.54
CA LEU A 33 2.08 20.61 -0.49
C LEU A 33 0.74 21.26 -0.14
N ARG A 34 -0.17 20.46 0.44
CA ARG A 34 -1.48 20.97 0.82
C ARG A 34 -1.41 22.10 1.82
N GLN A 35 -0.42 22.05 2.70
CA GLN A 35 -0.30 23.04 3.73
C GLN A 35 0.00 24.43 3.21
N GLY A 36 0.56 24.53 2.03
CA GLY A 36 0.89 25.82 1.45
C GLY A 36 -0.01 26.24 0.32
N CYS A 37 -1.13 25.54 0.12
CA CYS A 37 -1.98 25.81 -1.02
C CYS A 37 -3.21 26.61 -0.69
N SER A 38 -3.78 27.23 -1.71
CA SER A 38 -5.06 27.90 -1.57
C SER A 38 -6.15 26.84 -1.48
N ILE A 39 -7.35 27.29 -1.18
CA ILE A 39 -8.47 26.37 -1.05
C ILE A 39 -8.75 25.64 -2.35
N HIS A 40 -8.68 26.36 -3.46
CA HIS A 40 -8.96 25.73 -4.75
C HIS A 40 -7.95 24.67 -5.09
N GLU A 41 -6.67 24.96 -4.90
CA GLU A 41 -5.64 23.99 -5.17
C GLU A 41 -5.72 22.84 -4.20
N GLY A 42 -6.21 23.11 -3.00
CA GLY A 42 -6.33 22.09 -1.98
C GLY A 42 -7.29 20.97 -2.36
N TYR A 43 -8.30 21.28 -3.17
CA TYR A 43 -9.25 20.26 -3.57
C TYR A 43 -8.59 19.14 -4.35
N GLU A 44 -7.76 19.49 -5.33
CA GLU A 44 -7.08 18.48 -6.13
C GLU A 44 -6.11 17.69 -5.28
N ILE A 45 -5.42 18.37 -4.37
CA ILE A 45 -4.46 17.71 -3.51
C ILE A 45 -5.18 16.79 -2.55
N ASP A 46 -6.33 17.22 -2.04
CA ASP A 46 -7.11 16.35 -1.15
C ASP A 46 -7.54 15.09 -1.85
N GLU A 47 -7.88 15.17 -3.14
CA GLU A 47 -8.24 13.99 -3.88
C GLU A 47 -7.06 13.05 -4.03
N LYS A 48 -5.86 13.61 -4.25
CA LYS A 48 -4.68 12.77 -4.36
C LYS A 48 -4.35 12.13 -3.02
N CYS A 49 -4.51 12.86 -1.93
CA CYS A 49 -4.31 12.30 -0.61
C CYS A 49 -5.28 11.16 -0.36
N ARG A 50 -6.54 11.34 -0.77
CA ARG A 50 -7.53 10.31 -0.59
C ARG A 50 -7.21 9.07 -1.41
N ALA A 51 -6.75 9.28 -2.65
CA ALA A 51 -6.40 8.18 -3.52
C ALA A 51 -5.23 7.38 -2.97
N HIS A 52 -4.20 8.08 -2.48
CA HIS A 52 -3.06 7.37 -1.91
C HIS A 52 -3.43 6.68 -0.60
N GLY A 53 -4.29 7.32 0.19
CA GLY A 53 -4.78 6.69 1.41
C GLY A 53 -5.53 5.40 1.13
N ALA A 54 -6.37 5.42 0.09
CA ALA A 54 -7.11 4.23 -0.29
C ALA A 54 -6.16 3.14 -0.79
N ALA A 55 -5.12 3.53 -1.53
CA ALA A 55 -4.15 2.56 -2.03
C ALA A 55 -3.37 1.94 -0.88
N ILE A 56 -3.03 2.74 0.13
CA ILE A 56 -2.33 2.23 1.30
C ILE A 56 -3.22 1.22 2.03
N GLN A 57 -4.49 1.56 2.17
CA GLN A 57 -5.43 0.66 2.84
C GLN A 57 -5.55 -0.65 2.07
N TYR A 58 -5.60 -0.56 0.75
CA TYR A 58 -5.67 -1.76 -0.08
C TYR A 58 -4.43 -2.63 0.15
N CYS A 59 -3.25 -2.02 0.21
CA CYS A 59 -2.02 -2.78 0.45
C CYS A 59 -2.02 -3.43 1.82
N GLU A 60 -2.49 -2.70 2.82
CA GLU A 60 -2.56 -3.26 4.17
C GLU A 60 -3.52 -4.44 4.24
N ASP A 61 -4.65 -4.32 3.56
CA ASP A 61 -5.62 -5.40 3.55
C ASP A 61 -5.06 -6.62 2.80
N ALA A 62 -4.33 -6.37 1.72
CA ALA A 62 -3.74 -7.46 0.96
C ALA A 62 -2.68 -8.18 1.77
N ILE A 63 -1.86 -7.43 2.50
CA ILE A 63 -0.83 -8.03 3.35
C ILE A 63 -1.48 -8.86 4.44
N LYS A 64 -2.53 -8.33 5.04
CA LYS A 64 -3.23 -9.04 6.09
C LYS A 64 -3.83 -10.34 5.56
N ALA A 65 -4.40 -10.29 4.36
CA ALA A 65 -4.98 -11.48 3.76
C ALA A 65 -3.89 -12.53 3.50
N LEU A 66 -2.72 -12.08 3.05
CA LEU A 66 -1.62 -13.01 2.84
C LEU A 66 -1.15 -13.65 4.14
N GLU A 67 -1.11 -12.86 5.20
CA GLU A 67 -0.69 -13.38 6.48
C GLU A 67 -1.69 -14.39 7.03
N MET A 68 -2.95 -14.25 6.67
CA MET A 68 -3.96 -15.18 7.13
C MET A 68 -4.02 -16.44 6.30
N MET A 69 -3.34 -16.47 5.17
CA MET A 69 -3.31 -17.67 4.36
C MET A 69 -2.54 -18.73 5.08
N GLU A 70 -3.09 -19.93 5.12
CA GLU A 70 -2.40 -20.99 5.79
C GLU A 70 -1.37 -21.58 4.92
N GLU A 71 -0.30 -22.01 5.53
CA GLU A 71 0.73 -22.54 4.77
C GLU A 71 0.61 -23.96 4.71
N VAL A 72 -0.52 -24.41 4.66
CA VAL A 72 -0.71 -25.77 4.70
C VAL A 72 -0.33 -26.45 3.55
N GLU A 73 -0.47 -25.83 2.55
CA GLU A 73 -0.18 -26.44 1.38
C GLU A 73 0.99 -27.20 1.45
N HIS A 74 1.58 -27.04 2.33
CA HIS A 74 2.71 -27.67 2.37
C HIS A 74 2.61 -29.05 2.37
N ASP A 75 1.88 -29.52 2.35
CA ASP A 75 1.93 -30.87 2.31
C ASP A 75 1.79 -31.32 1.29
#